data_9abbca5215f1f039f988d9ab5e4d4896
#
_entry.id   9abbca5215f1f039f988d9ab5e4d4896
#
_cell.length_a   1.000
_cell.length_b   1.000
_cell.length_c   1.000
_cell.angle_alpha   90.00
_cell.angle_beta   90.00
_cell.angle_gamma   90.00
#
_symmetry.space_group_name_H-M   'P 1'
#
loop_
_entity.id
_entity.type
_entity.pdbx_description
1 polymer ?
#
loop_
_entity_poly.entity_id
_entity_poly.type
_entity_poly.pdbx_seq_one_letter_code
_entity_poly.pdbx_strand_id
1 'polypeptide(L)'
;MKHGKKFKENAKKYTPTNVYELTEALTLVKSMAYAKFDETVDLSVKLNLKKSQTVRDTVVLPHQFRGEKKVLVFCKPEKEKEAQEAGAAFVGADDLIEKVKGGWTDFDIAVATPDMMKDVGKLGMVLGRKGLMPNPKTGTVTFDLKSTLAELKKGRVEFRADKSGVLHLAVGKVSMEPSQVAENITAVMTEVKRKRPVDVKGEFIQTVSVSSTMGPGVWVAIKDQDKE
;
A
#
# COMPACT_ATOMS: atom_id res chain seq x y z
N MET A 1 -26.07 -8.77 -2.24
CA MET A 1 -25.76 -9.09 -0.83
C MET A 1 -26.74 -8.42 0.10
N LYS A 2 -27.18 -9.07 1.18
CA LYS A 2 -28.00 -8.43 2.21
C LYS A 2 -27.06 -7.73 3.22
N HIS A 3 -27.00 -6.40 3.18
CA HIS A 3 -26.23 -5.61 4.15
C HIS A 3 -26.90 -5.59 5.53
N GLY A 4 -26.07 -5.51 6.59
CA GLY A 4 -26.56 -5.40 7.97
C GLY A 4 -27.29 -4.08 8.24
N LYS A 5 -28.01 -4.00 9.39
CA LYS A 5 -28.80 -2.81 9.77
C LYS A 5 -27.95 -1.55 9.83
N LYS A 6 -26.81 -1.58 10.53
CA LYS A 6 -25.90 -0.42 10.67
C LYS A 6 -25.36 0.10 9.34
N PHE A 7 -25.00 -0.81 8.40
CA PHE A 7 -24.56 -0.41 7.07
C PHE A 7 -25.69 0.32 6.31
N LYS A 8 -26.93 -0.20 6.38
CA LYS A 8 -28.09 0.43 5.74
C LYS A 8 -28.43 1.80 6.31
N GLU A 9 -28.26 2.00 7.62
CA GLU A 9 -28.46 3.29 8.28
C GLU A 9 -27.40 4.30 7.82
N ASN A 10 -26.13 3.90 7.77
CA ASN A 10 -25.06 4.74 7.30
C ASN A 10 -25.14 5.04 5.80
N ALA A 11 -25.57 4.09 4.99
CA ALA A 11 -25.78 4.29 3.56
C ALA A 11 -26.88 5.33 3.24
N LYS A 12 -27.76 5.69 4.19
CA LYS A 12 -28.74 6.77 4.04
C LYS A 12 -28.14 8.18 4.25
N LYS A 13 -26.94 8.28 4.83
CA LYS A 13 -26.29 9.56 5.13
C LYS A 13 -25.67 10.24 3.91
N TYR A 14 -25.53 9.51 2.79
CA TYR A 14 -24.95 10.03 1.56
C TYR A 14 -25.70 9.49 0.34
N THR A 15 -25.55 10.14 -0.80
CA THR A 15 -26.11 9.69 -2.07
C THR A 15 -25.04 8.94 -2.86
N PRO A 16 -25.21 7.63 -3.15
CA PRO A 16 -24.16 6.81 -3.79
C PRO A 16 -23.75 7.27 -5.19
N THR A 17 -24.59 8.03 -5.87
CA THR A 17 -24.35 8.54 -7.23
C THR A 17 -23.61 9.87 -7.26
N ASN A 18 -23.53 10.57 -6.13
CA ASN A 18 -22.87 11.86 -6.08
C ASN A 18 -21.36 11.71 -5.93
N VAL A 19 -20.63 12.61 -6.56
CA VAL A 19 -19.20 12.77 -6.44
C VAL A 19 -18.94 13.92 -5.48
N TYR A 20 -18.18 13.67 -4.44
CA TYR A 20 -17.90 14.62 -3.35
C TYR A 20 -16.47 15.17 -3.47
N GLU A 21 -16.23 16.34 -2.93
CA GLU A 21 -14.86 16.83 -2.74
C GLU A 21 -14.11 15.97 -1.73
N LEU A 22 -12.77 15.90 -1.84
CA LEU A 22 -11.94 15.01 -1.01
C LEU A 22 -12.17 15.23 0.49
N THR A 23 -12.20 16.47 0.94
CA THR A 23 -12.40 16.84 2.35
C THR A 23 -13.79 16.45 2.86
N GLU A 24 -14.81 16.67 2.05
CA GLU A 24 -16.19 16.28 2.37
C GLU A 24 -16.34 14.75 2.40
N ALA A 25 -15.78 14.05 1.41
CA ALA A 25 -15.80 12.60 1.35
C ALA A 25 -15.16 11.97 2.60
N LEU A 26 -14.01 12.48 3.04
CA LEU A 26 -13.33 12.01 4.24
C LEU A 26 -14.14 12.27 5.52
N THR A 27 -14.78 13.42 5.61
CA THR A 27 -15.67 13.74 6.74
C THR A 27 -16.88 12.80 6.77
N LEU A 28 -17.47 12.51 5.61
CA LEU A 28 -18.57 11.54 5.47
C LEU A 28 -18.11 10.13 5.87
N VAL A 29 -16.98 9.65 5.33
CA VAL A 29 -16.43 8.34 5.69
C VAL A 29 -16.18 8.22 7.19
N LYS A 30 -15.62 9.24 7.82
CA LYS A 30 -15.41 9.29 9.26
C LYS A 30 -16.72 9.23 10.05
N SER A 31 -17.77 9.95 9.62
CA SER A 31 -19.10 9.93 10.26
C SER A 31 -19.84 8.61 10.09
N MET A 32 -19.47 7.81 9.08
CA MET A 32 -20.10 6.52 8.78
C MET A 32 -19.36 5.33 9.39
N ALA A 33 -18.19 5.53 9.98
CA ALA A 33 -17.47 4.49 10.70
C ALA A 33 -18.24 4.06 11.94
N TYR A 34 -18.45 2.76 12.12
CA TYR A 34 -19.27 2.21 13.22
C TYR A 34 -18.69 1.00 13.91
N ALA A 35 -17.51 0.55 13.49
CA ALA A 35 -16.85 -0.59 14.12
C ALA A 35 -16.30 -0.19 15.51
N LYS A 36 -16.08 -1.20 16.36
CA LYS A 36 -15.50 -1.00 17.70
C LYS A 36 -13.96 -0.86 17.67
N PHE A 37 -13.34 -1.08 16.53
CA PHE A 37 -11.91 -0.92 16.31
C PHE A 37 -11.65 0.32 15.44
N ASP A 38 -10.42 0.82 15.45
CA ASP A 38 -10.02 1.92 14.60
C ASP A 38 -9.95 1.47 13.15
N GLU A 39 -11.00 1.82 12.38
CA GLU A 39 -11.15 1.42 10.98
C GLU A 39 -10.06 2.06 10.11
N THR A 40 -9.59 1.30 9.11
CA THR A 40 -8.67 1.83 8.12
C THR A 40 -9.44 2.55 7.02
N VAL A 41 -8.89 3.64 6.55
CA VAL A 41 -9.40 4.36 5.36
C VAL A 41 -8.69 3.80 4.15
N ASP A 42 -9.46 3.19 3.24
CA ASP A 42 -8.98 2.58 2.02
C ASP A 42 -9.32 3.45 0.80
N LEU A 43 -8.34 3.67 -0.04
CA LEU A 43 -8.46 4.36 -1.33
C LEU A 43 -8.52 3.31 -2.44
N SER A 44 -9.55 3.41 -3.29
CA SER A 44 -9.68 2.59 -4.48
C SER A 44 -9.66 3.49 -5.71
N VAL A 45 -8.70 3.25 -6.62
CA VAL A 45 -8.51 4.03 -7.84
C VAL A 45 -8.66 3.13 -9.05
N LYS A 46 -9.65 3.43 -9.90
CA LYS A 46 -9.84 2.75 -11.17
C LYS A 46 -8.98 3.41 -12.24
N LEU A 47 -8.11 2.62 -12.86
CA LEU A 47 -7.23 3.05 -13.94
C LEU A 47 -7.70 2.52 -15.28
N ASN A 48 -7.46 3.29 -16.33
CA ASN A 48 -7.67 2.87 -17.71
C ASN A 48 -6.43 2.08 -18.19
N LEU A 49 -6.38 0.80 -17.90
CA LEU A 49 -5.28 -0.08 -18.26
C LEU A 49 -5.74 -1.15 -19.26
N LYS A 50 -4.89 -1.47 -20.24
CA LYS A 50 -5.08 -2.64 -21.09
C LYS A 50 -4.74 -3.91 -20.30
N LYS A 51 -5.32 -5.05 -20.68
CA LYS A 51 -5.13 -6.35 -19.99
C LYS A 51 -3.68 -6.80 -19.82
N SER A 52 -2.78 -6.32 -20.69
CA SER A 52 -1.34 -6.64 -20.65
C SER A 52 -0.52 -5.66 -19.82
N GLN A 53 -1.11 -4.56 -19.38
CA GLN A 53 -0.42 -3.51 -18.63
C GLN A 53 -0.65 -3.68 -17.13
N THR A 54 0.39 -3.47 -16.36
CA THR A 54 0.31 -3.43 -14.88
C THR A 54 1.05 -2.21 -14.38
N VAL A 55 0.43 -1.50 -13.46
CA VAL A 55 1.05 -0.41 -12.70
C VAL A 55 1.41 -0.95 -11.33
N ARG A 56 2.68 -0.86 -10.98
CA ARG A 56 3.21 -1.27 -9.67
C ARG A 56 4.34 -0.35 -9.29
N ASP A 57 4.24 0.25 -8.13
CA ASP A 57 5.29 1.09 -7.56
C ASP A 57 5.12 1.20 -6.04
N THR A 58 5.90 2.08 -5.45
CA THR A 58 5.84 2.38 -4.03
C THR A 58 5.70 3.87 -3.81
N VAL A 59 5.02 4.24 -2.75
CA VAL A 59 4.85 5.62 -2.30
C VAL A 59 5.22 5.72 -0.82
N VAL A 60 5.90 6.80 -0.45
CA VAL A 60 6.14 7.15 0.95
C VAL A 60 5.02 8.10 1.37
N LEU A 61 4.25 7.71 2.38
CA LEU A 61 3.16 8.53 2.88
C LEU A 61 3.70 9.61 3.82
N PRO A 62 3.26 10.88 3.68
CA PRO A 62 3.65 11.96 4.59
C PRO A 62 3.30 11.65 6.04
N HIS A 63 2.09 11.13 6.27
CA HIS A 63 1.59 10.79 7.60
C HIS A 63 1.49 9.28 7.78
N GLN A 64 2.28 8.75 8.68
CA GLN A 64 2.24 7.33 9.02
C GLN A 64 1.03 7.01 9.88
N PHE A 65 0.40 5.87 9.61
CA PHE A 65 -0.75 5.36 10.36
C PHE A 65 -0.60 3.90 10.79
N ARG A 66 0.46 3.26 10.32
CA ARG A 66 0.80 1.88 10.72
C ARG A 66 1.93 1.94 11.72
N GLY A 67 1.92 1.02 12.67
CA GLY A 67 3.03 0.80 13.59
C GLY A 67 4.33 0.40 12.87
N GLU A 68 5.42 0.34 13.61
CA GLU A 68 6.69 -0.10 13.08
C GLU A 68 6.58 -1.51 12.50
N LYS A 69 7.01 -1.65 11.24
CA LYS A 69 7.01 -2.93 10.54
C LYS A 69 8.24 -3.73 10.91
N LYS A 70 8.05 -5.02 11.17
CA LYS A 70 9.15 -5.96 11.34
C LYS A 70 9.78 -6.25 9.98
N VAL A 71 10.98 -5.75 9.76
CA VAL A 71 11.70 -5.96 8.50
C VAL A 71 12.69 -7.11 8.67
N LEU A 72 12.61 -8.09 7.77
CA LEU A 72 13.56 -9.18 7.62
C LEU A 72 14.55 -8.82 6.50
N VAL A 73 15.85 -8.99 6.74
CA VAL A 73 16.89 -8.74 5.74
C VAL A 73 17.67 -10.01 5.46
N PHE A 74 17.64 -10.44 4.19
CA PHE A 74 18.50 -11.51 3.69
C PHE A 74 19.79 -10.90 3.11
N CYS A 75 20.90 -11.08 3.81
CA CYS A 75 22.19 -10.59 3.38
C CYS A 75 23.32 -11.55 3.76
N LYS A 76 24.48 -11.36 3.12
CA LYS A 76 25.70 -12.07 3.49
C LYS A 76 26.23 -11.57 4.83
N PRO A 77 27.03 -12.38 5.57
CA PRO A 77 27.57 -12.01 6.88
C PRO A 77 28.31 -10.67 6.92
N GLU A 78 28.92 -10.28 5.78
CA GLU A 78 29.64 -9.01 5.63
C GLU A 78 28.73 -7.77 5.84
N LYS A 79 27.44 -7.90 5.49
CA LYS A 79 26.44 -6.80 5.57
C LYS A 79 25.48 -6.92 6.75
N GLU A 80 25.63 -7.94 7.58
CA GLU A 80 24.73 -8.14 8.74
C GLU A 80 24.81 -6.98 9.73
N LYS A 81 26.01 -6.50 10.01
CA LYS A 81 26.22 -5.36 10.92
C LYS A 81 25.53 -4.10 10.41
N GLU A 82 25.66 -3.84 9.11
CA GLU A 82 25.02 -2.70 8.46
C GLU A 82 23.47 -2.76 8.54
N ALA A 83 22.91 -3.95 8.32
CA ALA A 83 21.48 -4.18 8.41
C ALA A 83 20.95 -4.06 9.86
N GLN A 84 21.71 -4.53 10.84
CA GLN A 84 21.37 -4.40 12.26
C GLN A 84 21.42 -2.94 12.72
N GLU A 85 22.48 -2.19 12.36
CA GLU A 85 22.58 -0.75 12.65
C GLU A 85 21.45 0.08 12.01
N ALA A 86 21.01 -0.31 10.81
CA ALA A 86 19.85 0.30 10.15
C ALA A 86 18.51 -0.07 10.81
N GLY A 87 18.54 -1.00 11.78
CA GLY A 87 17.39 -1.36 12.62
C GLY A 87 16.44 -2.36 11.94
N ALA A 88 16.97 -3.34 11.23
CA ALA A 88 16.22 -4.52 10.81
C ALA A 88 15.86 -5.37 12.04
N ALA A 89 14.64 -5.95 12.05
CA ALA A 89 14.19 -6.81 13.15
C ALA A 89 14.87 -8.18 13.11
N PHE A 90 15.09 -8.69 11.90
CA PHE A 90 15.74 -9.98 11.68
C PHE A 90 16.75 -9.84 10.53
N VAL A 91 17.97 -10.32 10.77
CA VAL A 91 19.05 -10.26 9.78
C VAL A 91 19.74 -11.63 9.75
N GLY A 92 20.03 -12.12 8.56
CA GLY A 92 20.77 -13.38 8.39
C GLY A 92 20.73 -13.91 6.95
N ALA A 93 21.35 -15.05 6.77
CA ALA A 93 21.46 -15.74 5.49
C ALA A 93 20.71 -17.09 5.52
N ASP A 94 21.46 -18.21 5.50
CA ASP A 94 20.90 -19.55 5.34
C ASP A 94 20.01 -19.98 6.51
N ASP A 95 20.33 -19.59 7.73
CA ASP A 95 19.53 -19.88 8.92
C ASP A 95 18.11 -19.35 8.82
N LEU A 96 17.94 -18.12 8.29
CA LEU A 96 16.62 -17.52 8.07
C LEU A 96 15.89 -18.15 6.89
N ILE A 97 16.63 -18.57 5.87
CA ILE A 97 16.06 -19.29 4.71
C ILE A 97 15.44 -20.60 5.18
N GLU A 98 16.12 -21.34 6.04
CA GLU A 98 15.61 -22.60 6.61
C GLU A 98 14.38 -22.38 7.51
N LYS A 99 14.42 -21.37 8.37
CA LYS A 99 13.28 -20.99 9.21
C LYS A 99 12.05 -20.64 8.40
N VAL A 100 12.21 -19.80 7.35
CA VAL A 100 11.11 -19.41 6.46
C VAL A 100 10.60 -20.61 5.65
N LYS A 101 11.49 -21.50 5.22
CA LYS A 101 11.12 -22.76 4.55
C LYS A 101 10.29 -23.66 5.48
N GLY A 102 10.58 -23.65 6.78
CA GLY A 102 9.80 -24.30 7.82
C GLY A 102 8.43 -23.65 8.11
N GLY A 103 8.10 -22.54 7.43
CA GLY A 103 6.81 -21.85 7.55
C GLY A 103 6.81 -20.64 8.48
N TRP A 104 7.93 -20.28 9.07
CA TRP A 104 8.02 -19.07 9.90
C TRP A 104 7.93 -17.80 9.03
N THR A 105 7.02 -16.91 9.39
CA THR A 105 6.75 -15.66 8.64
C THR A 105 6.28 -14.54 9.58
N ASP A 106 6.91 -14.43 10.76
CA ASP A 106 6.58 -13.37 11.73
C ASP A 106 7.32 -12.06 11.42
N PHE A 107 7.17 -11.60 10.18
CA PHE A 107 7.69 -10.32 9.67
C PHE A 107 6.72 -9.74 8.63
N ASP A 108 6.78 -8.43 8.46
CA ASP A 108 5.86 -7.69 7.58
C ASP A 108 6.47 -7.45 6.19
N ILE A 109 7.79 -7.28 6.12
CA ILE A 109 8.51 -7.00 4.86
C ILE A 109 9.80 -7.80 4.83
N ALA A 110 10.12 -8.34 3.66
CA ALA A 110 11.42 -8.94 3.39
C ALA A 110 12.22 -8.06 2.41
N VAL A 111 13.46 -7.79 2.77
CA VAL A 111 14.48 -7.15 1.93
C VAL A 111 15.58 -8.16 1.64
N ALA A 112 16.12 -8.16 0.45
CA ALA A 112 17.21 -9.05 0.08
C ALA A 112 18.31 -8.32 -0.68
N THR A 113 19.56 -8.72 -0.48
CA THR A 113 20.63 -8.31 -1.40
C THR A 113 20.51 -9.10 -2.70
N PRO A 114 20.87 -8.52 -3.86
CA PRO A 114 20.82 -9.22 -5.15
C PRO A 114 21.54 -10.58 -5.13
N ASP A 115 22.64 -10.69 -4.40
CA ASP A 115 23.42 -11.91 -4.24
C ASP A 115 22.63 -13.07 -3.63
N MET A 116 21.77 -12.77 -2.63
CA MET A 116 20.96 -13.76 -1.92
C MET A 116 19.67 -14.12 -2.65
N MET A 117 19.30 -13.37 -3.70
CA MET A 117 18.05 -13.60 -4.43
C MET A 117 17.94 -14.98 -5.04
N LYS A 118 19.07 -15.63 -5.38
CA LYS A 118 19.10 -16.99 -5.91
C LYS A 118 18.56 -18.00 -4.89
N ASP A 119 18.92 -17.85 -3.62
CA ASP A 119 18.49 -18.75 -2.54
C ASP A 119 17.12 -18.35 -2.00
N VAL A 120 16.84 -17.06 -1.85
CA VAL A 120 15.52 -16.52 -1.53
C VAL A 120 14.48 -16.91 -2.59
N GLY A 121 14.88 -17.04 -3.84
CA GLY A 121 14.01 -17.52 -4.94
C GLY A 121 13.40 -18.90 -4.67
N LYS A 122 14.10 -19.77 -3.95
CA LYS A 122 13.61 -21.10 -3.54
C LYS A 122 12.43 -21.01 -2.57
N LEU A 123 12.30 -19.87 -1.86
CA LEU A 123 11.20 -19.58 -0.91
C LEU A 123 9.96 -18.99 -1.61
N GLY A 124 9.97 -18.86 -2.94
CA GLY A 124 8.90 -18.23 -3.70
C GLY A 124 7.52 -18.81 -3.45
N MET A 125 7.40 -20.11 -3.18
CA MET A 125 6.14 -20.77 -2.84
C MET A 125 5.57 -20.30 -1.49
N VAL A 126 6.43 -20.00 -0.51
CA VAL A 126 6.02 -19.56 0.83
C VAL A 126 5.80 -18.05 0.85
N LEU A 127 6.81 -17.29 0.44
CA LEU A 127 6.79 -15.82 0.46
C LEU A 127 5.85 -15.24 -0.59
N GLY A 128 5.75 -15.86 -1.77
CA GLY A 128 4.90 -15.39 -2.86
C GLY A 128 3.40 -15.47 -2.52
N ARG A 129 2.96 -16.53 -1.84
CA ARG A 129 1.56 -16.67 -1.38
C ARG A 129 1.14 -15.56 -0.41
N LYS A 130 2.07 -15.11 0.44
CA LYS A 130 1.84 -14.07 1.45
C LYS A 130 2.14 -12.66 0.94
N GLY A 131 2.64 -12.52 -0.30
CA GLY A 131 3.04 -11.23 -0.85
C GLY A 131 4.31 -10.64 -0.23
N LEU A 132 5.10 -11.45 0.48
CA LEU A 132 6.31 -11.04 1.20
C LEU A 132 7.61 -11.21 0.37
N MET A 133 7.50 -11.64 -0.89
CA MET A 133 8.65 -11.88 -1.75
C MET A 133 9.35 -10.58 -2.12
N PRO A 134 10.66 -10.44 -1.86
CA PRO A 134 11.45 -9.28 -2.30
C PRO A 134 11.37 -9.09 -3.82
N ASN A 135 11.26 -7.84 -4.27
CA ASN A 135 11.14 -7.53 -5.69
C ASN A 135 11.96 -6.29 -6.05
N PRO A 136 12.77 -6.35 -7.13
CA PRO A 136 13.55 -5.21 -7.61
C PRO A 136 12.68 -4.00 -7.98
N LYS A 137 11.47 -4.23 -8.52
CA LYS A 137 10.55 -3.13 -8.92
C LYS A 137 10.03 -2.32 -7.75
N THR A 138 9.97 -2.89 -6.56
CA THR A 138 9.56 -2.22 -5.32
C THR A 138 10.74 -1.74 -4.50
N GLY A 139 11.97 -1.90 -5.02
CA GLY A 139 13.19 -1.50 -4.33
C GLY A 139 13.51 -2.31 -3.07
N THR A 140 12.86 -3.47 -2.87
CA THR A 140 13.17 -4.38 -1.76
C THR A 140 14.33 -5.34 -2.07
N VAL A 141 14.90 -5.25 -3.28
CA VAL A 141 16.15 -5.91 -3.65
C VAL A 141 17.19 -4.85 -3.95
N THR A 142 18.13 -4.63 -3.03
CA THR A 142 19.12 -3.56 -3.12
C THR A 142 20.40 -3.91 -2.37
N PHE A 143 21.49 -3.25 -2.74
CA PHE A 143 22.75 -3.27 -1.99
C PHE A 143 22.79 -2.21 -0.89
N ASP A 144 22.01 -1.13 -1.02
CA ASP A 144 21.91 -0.05 -0.04
C ASP A 144 20.79 -0.35 0.97
N LEU A 145 21.19 -1.02 2.05
CA LEU A 145 20.25 -1.43 3.09
C LEU A 145 19.84 -0.26 3.98
N LYS A 146 20.73 0.71 4.24
CA LYS A 146 20.45 1.82 5.17
C LYS A 146 19.33 2.72 4.64
N SER A 147 19.42 3.17 3.40
CA SER A 147 18.40 4.05 2.81
C SER A 147 17.06 3.35 2.68
N THR A 148 17.07 2.09 2.21
CA THR A 148 15.85 1.30 2.03
C THR A 148 15.13 1.03 3.35
N LEU A 149 15.86 0.65 4.40
CA LEU A 149 15.29 0.43 5.73
C LEU A 149 14.74 1.73 6.33
N ALA A 150 15.42 2.87 6.12
CA ALA A 150 14.92 4.16 6.55
C ALA A 150 13.61 4.56 5.84
N GLU A 151 13.49 4.29 4.54
CA GLU A 151 12.27 4.55 3.78
C GLU A 151 11.12 3.63 4.20
N LEU A 152 11.40 2.34 4.45
CA LEU A 152 10.40 1.37 4.93
C LEU A 152 9.89 1.75 6.33
N LYS A 153 10.76 2.26 7.20
CA LYS A 153 10.38 2.82 8.50
C LYS A 153 9.55 4.10 8.37
N LYS A 154 9.81 4.92 7.35
CA LYS A 154 9.00 6.12 7.02
C LYS A 154 7.62 5.81 6.43
N GLY A 155 7.18 4.56 6.45
CA GLY A 155 5.82 4.21 6.00
C GLY A 155 5.68 4.04 4.50
N ARG A 156 6.73 3.58 3.82
CA ARG A 156 6.66 3.19 2.41
C ARG A 156 5.59 2.12 2.19
N VAL A 157 4.65 2.40 1.27
CA VAL A 157 3.55 1.51 0.90
C VAL A 157 3.70 1.12 -0.57
N GLU A 158 3.55 -0.16 -0.86
CA GLU A 158 3.51 -0.66 -2.23
C GLU A 158 2.08 -0.58 -2.77
N PHE A 159 1.93 -0.18 -4.02
CA PHE A 159 0.68 -0.30 -4.74
C PHE A 159 0.85 -1.12 -6.03
N ARG A 160 -0.18 -1.87 -6.34
CA ARG A 160 -0.23 -2.71 -7.54
C ARG A 160 -1.64 -2.72 -8.09
N ALA A 161 -1.76 -2.46 -9.41
CA ALA A 161 -3.01 -2.64 -10.11
C ALA A 161 -3.39 -4.12 -10.19
N ASP A 162 -4.64 -4.44 -9.93
CA ASP A 162 -5.21 -5.76 -10.12
C ASP A 162 -5.45 -6.05 -11.62
N LYS A 163 -5.98 -7.24 -11.93
CA LYS A 163 -6.31 -7.64 -13.31
C LYS A 163 -7.42 -6.78 -13.93
N SER A 164 -8.22 -6.14 -13.10
CA SER A 164 -9.30 -5.24 -13.52
C SER A 164 -8.82 -3.80 -13.69
N GLY A 165 -7.55 -3.49 -13.38
CA GLY A 165 -6.99 -2.14 -13.42
C GLY A 165 -7.43 -1.28 -12.25
N VAL A 166 -7.70 -1.87 -11.08
CA VAL A 166 -8.02 -1.13 -9.86
C VAL A 166 -6.83 -1.21 -8.90
N LEU A 167 -6.50 -0.08 -8.30
CA LEU A 167 -5.56 0.02 -7.18
C LEU A 167 -6.35 0.05 -5.88
N HIS A 168 -5.89 -0.68 -4.89
CA HIS A 168 -6.43 -0.67 -3.54
C HIS A 168 -5.30 -0.37 -2.56
N LEU A 169 -5.42 0.73 -1.80
CA LEU A 169 -4.42 1.19 -0.85
C LEU A 169 -5.07 1.65 0.45
N ALA A 170 -4.48 1.25 1.55
CA ALA A 170 -4.77 1.88 2.83
C ALA A 170 -4.00 3.21 2.93
N VAL A 171 -4.69 4.30 3.22
CA VAL A 171 -4.14 5.66 3.22
C VAL A 171 -4.18 6.33 4.59
N GLY A 172 -4.87 5.75 5.56
CA GLY A 172 -4.95 6.28 6.91
C GLY A 172 -5.86 5.47 7.84
N LYS A 173 -6.11 6.02 8.99
CA LYS A 173 -7.05 5.52 10.00
C LYS A 173 -8.17 6.53 10.22
N VAL A 174 -9.33 6.07 10.65
CA VAL A 174 -10.48 6.93 10.99
C VAL A 174 -10.15 7.85 12.17
N SER A 175 -9.26 7.44 13.07
CA SER A 175 -8.76 8.26 14.18
C SER A 175 -7.95 9.48 13.75
N MET A 176 -7.33 9.44 12.56
CA MET A 176 -6.53 10.55 12.04
C MET A 176 -7.39 11.74 11.63
N GLU A 177 -6.78 12.91 11.56
CA GLU A 177 -7.46 14.09 11.01
C GLU A 177 -7.71 13.96 9.51
N PRO A 178 -8.86 14.42 9.00
CA PRO A 178 -9.18 14.38 7.58
C PRO A 178 -8.13 15.07 6.70
N SER A 179 -7.49 16.15 7.18
CA SER A 179 -6.41 16.86 6.50
C SER A 179 -5.19 15.96 6.24
N GLN A 180 -4.76 15.21 7.24
CA GLN A 180 -3.62 14.28 7.13
C GLN A 180 -3.90 13.15 6.13
N VAL A 181 -5.12 12.60 6.17
CA VAL A 181 -5.53 11.57 5.22
C VAL A 181 -5.64 12.14 3.80
N ALA A 182 -6.09 13.40 3.64
CA ALA A 182 -6.14 14.08 2.36
C ALA A 182 -4.75 14.28 1.75
N GLU A 183 -3.75 14.66 2.57
CA GLU A 183 -2.36 14.79 2.13
C GLU A 183 -1.78 13.44 1.68
N ASN A 184 -2.07 12.37 2.42
CA ASN A 184 -1.67 11.01 2.04
C ASN A 184 -2.30 10.61 0.69
N ILE A 185 -3.58 10.87 0.48
CA ILE A 185 -4.28 10.59 -0.78
C ILE A 185 -3.66 11.38 -1.92
N THR A 186 -3.38 12.66 -1.71
CA THR A 186 -2.77 13.53 -2.72
C THR A 186 -1.37 13.01 -3.13
N ALA A 187 -0.55 12.59 -2.16
CA ALA A 187 0.75 11.98 -2.43
C ALA A 187 0.62 10.70 -3.27
N VAL A 188 -0.33 9.80 -2.91
CA VAL A 188 -0.61 8.59 -3.69
C VAL A 188 -1.06 8.94 -5.11
N MET A 189 -1.99 9.88 -5.27
CA MET A 189 -2.53 10.27 -6.58
C MET A 189 -1.43 10.85 -7.47
N THR A 190 -0.51 11.64 -6.93
CA THR A 190 0.64 12.20 -7.65
C THR A 190 1.56 11.09 -8.17
N GLU A 191 1.91 10.11 -7.33
CA GLU A 191 2.74 8.98 -7.75
C GLU A 191 2.03 8.07 -8.76
N VAL A 192 0.73 7.85 -8.61
CA VAL A 192 -0.06 7.08 -9.58
C VAL A 192 -0.08 7.79 -10.95
N LYS A 193 -0.30 9.11 -10.99
CA LYS A 193 -0.26 9.91 -12.22
C LYS A 193 1.12 9.83 -12.89
N ARG A 194 2.20 9.92 -12.11
CA ARG A 194 3.59 9.82 -12.60
C ARG A 194 3.89 8.50 -13.30
N LYS A 195 3.23 7.41 -12.87
CA LYS A 195 3.40 6.06 -13.45
C LYS A 195 2.44 5.74 -14.58
N ARG A 196 1.83 6.75 -15.20
CA ARG A 196 1.00 6.59 -16.38
C ARG A 196 1.80 5.92 -17.51
N PRO A 197 1.34 4.77 -18.06
CA PRO A 197 1.96 4.18 -19.24
C PRO A 197 1.77 5.08 -20.48
N VAL A 198 2.80 5.15 -21.33
CA VAL A 198 2.79 5.99 -22.55
C VAL A 198 1.66 5.61 -23.52
N ASP A 199 1.29 4.32 -23.54
CA ASP A 199 0.28 3.79 -24.48
C ASP A 199 -1.18 4.06 -24.07
N VAL A 200 -1.43 4.70 -22.93
CA VAL A 200 -2.78 4.99 -22.45
C VAL A 200 -3.29 6.28 -23.10
N LYS A 201 -4.29 6.13 -23.99
CA LYS A 201 -5.00 7.24 -24.61
C LYS A 201 -6.17 7.69 -23.73
N GLY A 202 -6.38 8.99 -23.61
CA GLY A 202 -7.46 9.58 -22.81
C GLY A 202 -7.15 9.62 -21.31
N GLU A 203 -8.17 9.74 -20.48
CA GLU A 203 -8.04 9.82 -19.03
C GLU A 203 -7.47 8.53 -18.45
N PHE A 204 -6.41 8.65 -17.67
CA PHE A 204 -5.74 7.53 -17.03
C PHE A 204 -6.48 7.06 -15.77
N ILE A 205 -6.91 8.02 -14.94
CA ILE A 205 -7.69 7.76 -13.74
C ILE A 205 -9.16 7.95 -14.08
N GLN A 206 -9.94 6.87 -14.01
CA GLN A 206 -11.36 6.89 -14.35
C GLN A 206 -12.23 7.29 -13.15
N THR A 207 -12.04 6.62 -12.04
CA THR A 207 -12.82 6.86 -10.83
C THR A 207 -11.96 6.68 -9.58
N VAL A 208 -12.24 7.47 -8.57
CA VAL A 208 -11.63 7.40 -7.24
C VAL A 208 -12.72 7.23 -6.20
N SER A 209 -12.54 6.32 -5.28
CA SER A 209 -13.43 6.14 -4.15
C SER A 209 -12.66 5.92 -2.86
N VAL A 210 -13.23 6.43 -1.77
CA VAL A 210 -12.69 6.27 -0.41
C VAL A 210 -13.73 5.56 0.44
N SER A 211 -13.29 4.61 1.26
CA SER A 211 -14.16 3.88 2.17
C SER A 211 -13.47 3.60 3.49
N SER A 212 -14.23 3.44 4.57
CA SER A 212 -13.71 2.81 5.78
C SER A 212 -13.86 1.29 5.68
N THR A 213 -13.12 0.54 6.51
CA THR A 213 -13.07 -0.93 6.47
C THR A 213 -14.46 -1.59 6.43
N MET A 214 -15.41 -1.09 7.22
CA MET A 214 -16.76 -1.66 7.30
C MET A 214 -17.83 -0.75 6.70
N GLY A 215 -17.44 0.46 6.26
CA GLY A 215 -18.35 1.47 5.72
C GLY A 215 -18.61 1.34 4.23
N PRO A 216 -19.55 2.13 3.70
CA PRO A 216 -19.78 2.24 2.27
C PRO A 216 -18.69 3.07 1.59
N GLY A 217 -18.51 2.85 0.28
CA GLY A 217 -17.59 3.65 -0.55
C GLY A 217 -18.22 4.96 -0.99
N VAL A 218 -17.45 6.04 -0.92
CA VAL A 218 -17.83 7.39 -1.35
C VAL A 218 -16.97 7.78 -2.55
N TRP A 219 -17.61 8.25 -3.62
CA TRP A 219 -16.92 8.73 -4.81
C TRP A 219 -16.31 10.11 -4.58
N VAL A 220 -15.07 10.25 -5.04
CA VAL A 220 -14.30 11.49 -4.88
C VAL A 220 -14.05 12.15 -6.22
N ALA A 221 -14.23 13.46 -6.28
CA ALA A 221 -13.89 14.26 -7.46
C ALA A 221 -12.40 14.22 -7.71
N ILE A 222 -12.02 13.90 -8.96
CA ILE A 222 -10.64 13.99 -9.42
C ILE A 222 -10.43 15.43 -9.86
N LYS A 223 -9.75 16.24 -9.04
CA LYS A 223 -9.27 17.54 -9.51
C LYS A 223 -8.03 17.27 -10.38
N ASP A 224 -8.16 17.36 -11.68
CA ASP A 224 -7.01 17.46 -12.57
C ASP A 224 -6.32 18.79 -12.30
N GLN A 225 -5.22 18.77 -11.55
CA GLN A 225 -4.34 19.92 -11.38
C GLN A 225 -3.45 20.14 -12.62
N ASP A 226 -3.68 19.40 -13.70
CA ASP A 226 -2.89 19.47 -14.94
C ASP A 226 -3.55 20.32 -16.02
N LYS A 227 -4.23 21.43 -15.63
CA LYS A 227 -4.60 22.52 -16.56
C LYS A 227 -3.90 23.80 -16.15
N GLU A 228 -2.58 23.81 -16.25
CA GLU A 228 -1.75 24.99 -16.50
C GLU A 228 -0.67 24.64 -17.52
#